data_756565c58613b7a2ba21b6751d698782
#
_entry.id   756565c58613b7a2ba21b6751d698782
#
_cell.length_a   1.000
_cell.length_b   1.000
_cell.length_c   1.000
_cell.angle_alpha   90.00
_cell.angle_beta   90.00
_cell.angle_gamma   90.00
#
_symmetry.space_group_name_H-M   'P 1'
#
loop_
_entity.id
_entity.type
_entity.pdbx_description
1 polymer ?
#
loop_
_entity_poly.entity_id
_entity_poly.type
_entity_poly.pdbx_seq_one_letter_code
_entity_poly.pdbx_strand_id
1 'polypeptide(L)'
;MRFAREGEGRAAVCSFGMPEYYNRAVDLCQQLALRRYLRLASTGTVLDVGCGVGRWSRRLASLGAPVTGVDLSPTMVAEAGRRTAIAGLTERCRFLVGDVTNLDLRERFDTVWCVTVLQHLLDKTGLVGAVRGLIRHLAPGGRLIVLEAAPSRPSSRCDSPVFTARPAAEYVETFQRCGLRCLSVAGVDPSGLRVLFLPHYRALPPVLGKLVLAAATVVSLPIDVLLGRLWVQPSWHKVFVLARAAG
;
A
#
# COMPACT_ATOMS: atom_id res chain seq x y z
N MET A 1 -10.70 -14.54 -7.03
CA MET A 1 -11.26 -14.39 -8.40
C MET A 1 -12.26 -13.24 -8.57
N ARG A 2 -12.91 -12.74 -7.51
CA ARG A 2 -13.92 -11.65 -7.58
C ARG A 2 -13.32 -10.27 -7.85
N PHE A 3 -12.15 -9.99 -7.28
CA PHE A 3 -11.54 -8.65 -7.29
C PHE A 3 -11.14 -8.10 -8.67
N ALA A 4 -10.76 -8.96 -9.61
CA ALA A 4 -10.30 -8.52 -10.93
C ALA A 4 -11.43 -8.29 -11.94
N ARG A 5 -12.63 -8.87 -11.72
CA ARG A 5 -13.77 -8.75 -12.63
C ARG A 5 -14.71 -7.57 -12.31
N GLU A 6 -14.70 -7.09 -11.05
CA GLU A 6 -15.69 -6.10 -10.58
C GLU A 6 -15.07 -4.70 -10.35
N GLY A 7 -13.77 -4.53 -10.55
CA GLY A 7 -13.07 -3.27 -10.29
C GLY A 7 -12.39 -2.70 -11.53
N GLU A 8 -13.10 -1.92 -12.33
CA GLU A 8 -12.44 -1.02 -13.26
C GLU A 8 -11.81 0.14 -12.50
N GLY A 9 -10.57 0.51 -12.85
CA GLY A 9 -9.91 1.69 -12.31
C GLY A 9 -9.30 1.53 -10.90
N ARG A 10 -9.41 2.59 -10.07
CA ARG A 10 -8.81 2.69 -8.73
C ARG A 10 -9.53 1.84 -7.68
N ALA A 11 -10.80 1.52 -7.90
CA ALA A 11 -11.60 0.70 -6.98
C ALA A 11 -11.04 -0.71 -6.79
N ALA A 12 -10.31 -1.23 -7.78
CA ALA A 12 -9.66 -2.54 -7.69
C ALA A 12 -8.45 -2.59 -6.76
N VAL A 13 -7.86 -1.44 -6.43
CA VAL A 13 -6.54 -1.38 -5.77
C VAL A 13 -6.44 -0.41 -4.59
N CYS A 14 -7.46 0.41 -4.33
CA CYS A 14 -7.47 1.31 -3.17
C CYS A 14 -8.45 0.82 -2.10
N SER A 15 -9.75 0.85 -2.40
CA SER A 15 -10.78 0.38 -1.49
C SER A 15 -11.91 -0.24 -2.31
N PHE A 16 -11.93 -1.57 -2.29
CA PHE A 16 -12.88 -2.35 -3.10
C PHE A 16 -14.34 -2.02 -2.75
N GLY A 17 -15.15 -1.82 -3.79
CA GLY A 17 -16.57 -1.52 -3.64
C GLY A 17 -16.90 -0.10 -3.19
N MET A 18 -15.89 0.76 -3.02
CA MET A 18 -16.09 2.17 -2.68
C MET A 18 -16.24 3.05 -3.94
N PRO A 19 -16.96 4.17 -3.85
CA PRO A 19 -17.13 5.10 -4.97
C PRO A 19 -15.80 5.64 -5.51
N GLU A 20 -15.76 5.96 -6.81
CA GLU A 20 -14.53 6.43 -7.48
C GLU A 20 -13.97 7.72 -6.85
N TYR A 21 -14.82 8.68 -6.44
CA TYR A 21 -14.36 9.91 -5.77
C TYR A 21 -13.62 9.62 -4.46
N TYR A 22 -14.08 8.63 -3.70
CA TYR A 22 -13.41 8.18 -2.48
C TYR A 22 -12.03 7.56 -2.81
N ASN A 23 -11.99 6.67 -3.80
CA ASN A 23 -10.75 6.04 -4.23
C ASN A 23 -9.75 7.06 -4.80
N ARG A 24 -10.23 8.11 -5.48
CA ARG A 24 -9.38 9.25 -5.92
C ARG A 24 -8.76 10.00 -4.74
N ALA A 25 -9.54 10.27 -3.69
CA ALA A 25 -9.04 10.93 -2.49
C ALA A 25 -7.99 10.07 -1.77
N VAL A 26 -8.24 8.77 -1.60
CA VAL A 26 -7.27 7.82 -1.03
C VAL A 26 -5.99 7.78 -1.86
N ASP A 27 -6.11 7.66 -3.18
CA ASP A 27 -4.97 7.65 -4.10
C ASP A 27 -4.14 8.94 -4.01
N LEU A 28 -4.79 10.10 -3.94
CA LEU A 28 -4.11 11.39 -3.78
C LEU A 28 -3.33 11.46 -2.45
N CYS A 29 -3.95 11.10 -1.32
CA CYS A 29 -3.27 11.09 -0.02
C CYS A 29 -2.06 10.16 -0.02
N GLN A 30 -2.20 8.94 -0.57
CA GLN A 30 -1.08 8.00 -0.72
C GLN A 30 0.03 8.55 -1.61
N GLN A 31 -0.31 9.19 -2.75
CA GLN A 31 0.68 9.80 -3.63
C GLN A 31 1.47 10.90 -2.94
N LEU A 32 0.78 11.78 -2.21
CA LEU A 32 1.44 12.87 -1.48
C LEU A 32 2.35 12.34 -0.37
N ALA A 33 1.88 11.35 0.40
CA ALA A 33 2.68 10.72 1.45
C ALA A 33 3.93 10.03 0.89
N LEU A 34 3.81 9.40 -0.28
CA LEU A 34 4.88 8.61 -0.90
C LEU A 34 5.75 9.42 -1.89
N ARG A 35 5.39 10.67 -2.23
CA ARG A 35 6.03 11.48 -3.29
C ARG A 35 7.55 11.53 -3.22
N ARG A 36 8.12 11.77 -2.02
CA ARG A 36 9.57 11.84 -1.85
C ARG A 36 10.24 10.47 -2.06
N TYR A 37 9.56 9.39 -1.66
CA TYR A 37 10.09 8.03 -1.74
C TYR A 37 10.01 7.49 -3.17
N LEU A 38 9.00 7.90 -3.96
CA LEU A 38 8.93 7.62 -5.39
C LEU A 38 10.16 8.16 -6.13
N ARG A 39 10.57 9.42 -5.81
CA ARG A 39 11.78 10.01 -6.40
C ARG A 39 13.06 9.29 -5.98
N LEU A 40 13.16 8.88 -4.71
CA LEU A 40 14.31 8.10 -4.24
C LEU A 40 14.37 6.72 -4.88
N ALA A 41 13.23 6.06 -5.04
CA ALA A 41 13.14 4.75 -5.65
C ALA A 41 13.43 4.77 -7.17
N SER A 42 13.23 5.92 -7.85
CA SER A 42 13.43 6.02 -9.30
C SER A 42 14.91 5.97 -9.74
N THR A 43 15.86 6.05 -8.81
CA THR A 43 17.30 6.01 -9.10
C THR A 43 17.90 4.59 -9.11
N GLY A 44 17.09 3.55 -8.83
CA GLY A 44 17.52 2.17 -8.75
C GLY A 44 16.43 1.19 -9.13
N THR A 45 16.73 -0.10 -8.97
CA THR A 45 15.79 -1.20 -9.23
C THR A 45 14.73 -1.30 -8.15
N VAL A 46 13.48 -1.58 -8.54
CA VAL A 46 12.35 -1.65 -7.62
C VAL A 46 11.62 -2.98 -7.73
N LEU A 47 11.35 -3.59 -6.58
CA LEU A 47 10.39 -4.68 -6.43
C LEU A 47 9.09 -4.12 -5.85
N ASP A 48 7.99 -4.16 -6.60
CA ASP A 48 6.64 -3.76 -6.17
C ASP A 48 5.85 -5.01 -5.78
N VAL A 49 5.75 -5.26 -4.47
CA VAL A 49 5.10 -6.46 -3.92
C VAL A 49 3.64 -6.17 -3.63
N GLY A 50 2.75 -7.07 -4.12
CA GLY A 50 1.31 -6.84 -4.13
C GLY A 50 0.95 -5.74 -5.12
N CYS A 51 1.55 -5.80 -6.32
CA CYS A 51 1.45 -4.73 -7.33
C CYS A 51 0.02 -4.52 -7.86
N GLY A 52 -0.88 -5.47 -7.66
CA GLY A 52 -2.24 -5.43 -8.17
C GLY A 52 -2.23 -5.22 -9.69
N VAL A 53 -3.00 -4.25 -10.17
CA VAL A 53 -3.04 -3.84 -11.58
C VAL A 53 -1.86 -2.93 -11.99
N GLY A 54 -0.75 -2.93 -11.24
CA GLY A 54 0.48 -2.19 -11.56
C GLY A 54 0.39 -0.67 -11.36
N ARG A 55 -0.43 -0.20 -10.41
CA ARG A 55 -0.60 1.23 -10.15
C ARG A 55 0.70 1.92 -9.74
N TRP A 56 1.40 1.37 -8.77
CA TRP A 56 2.68 1.91 -8.29
C TRP A 56 3.81 1.56 -9.23
N SER A 57 3.81 0.35 -9.78
CA SER A 57 4.80 -0.06 -10.78
C SER A 57 4.89 0.94 -11.94
N ARG A 58 3.75 1.33 -12.53
CA ARG A 58 3.74 2.32 -13.62
C ARG A 58 4.19 3.71 -13.18
N ARG A 59 3.85 4.14 -11.95
CA ARG A 59 4.34 5.44 -11.43
C ARG A 59 5.85 5.44 -11.23
N LEU A 60 6.41 4.37 -10.70
CA LEU A 60 7.85 4.22 -10.53
C LEU A 60 8.57 4.15 -11.88
N ALA A 61 8.03 3.37 -12.81
CA ALA A 61 8.58 3.24 -14.16
C ALA A 61 8.52 4.56 -14.96
N SER A 62 7.45 5.36 -14.82
CA SER A 62 7.35 6.68 -15.45
C SER A 62 8.37 7.69 -14.92
N LEU A 63 8.94 7.44 -13.74
CA LEU A 63 10.04 8.22 -13.16
C LEU A 63 11.43 7.65 -13.52
N GLY A 64 11.48 6.56 -14.29
CA GLY A 64 12.72 5.98 -14.81
C GLY A 64 13.14 4.65 -14.18
N ALA A 65 12.51 4.20 -13.08
CA ALA A 65 12.88 2.96 -12.41
C ALA A 65 12.61 1.71 -13.27
N PRO A 66 13.53 0.74 -13.33
CA PRO A 66 13.21 -0.64 -13.70
C PRO A 66 12.41 -1.28 -12.56
N VAL A 67 11.22 -1.83 -12.86
CA VAL A 67 10.29 -2.36 -11.86
C VAL A 67 9.97 -3.82 -12.11
N THR A 68 10.08 -4.65 -11.09
CA THR A 68 9.49 -5.98 -11.04
C THR A 68 8.27 -5.95 -10.12
N GLY A 69 7.07 -6.13 -10.69
CA GLY A 69 5.82 -6.23 -9.94
C GLY A 69 5.48 -7.68 -9.65
N VAL A 70 5.07 -7.97 -8.42
CA VAL A 70 4.63 -9.31 -8.01
C VAL A 70 3.26 -9.21 -7.37
N ASP A 71 2.33 -10.09 -7.77
CA ASP A 71 1.02 -10.22 -7.14
C ASP A 71 0.59 -11.68 -7.07
N LEU A 72 -0.19 -12.04 -6.07
CA LEU A 72 -0.72 -13.39 -5.89
C LEU A 72 -1.71 -13.78 -7.00
N SER A 73 -2.40 -12.80 -7.57
CA SER A 73 -3.47 -13.00 -8.55
C SER A 73 -2.93 -12.97 -9.99
N PRO A 74 -3.01 -14.09 -10.74
CA PRO A 74 -2.65 -14.10 -12.17
C PRO A 74 -3.44 -13.07 -12.99
N THR A 75 -4.71 -12.83 -12.63
CA THR A 75 -5.57 -11.87 -13.32
C THR A 75 -5.09 -10.42 -13.09
N MET A 76 -4.64 -10.09 -11.86
CA MET A 76 -4.06 -8.77 -11.57
C MET A 76 -2.75 -8.57 -12.32
N VAL A 77 -1.90 -9.59 -12.37
CA VAL A 77 -0.63 -9.58 -13.11
C VAL A 77 -0.87 -9.35 -14.61
N ALA A 78 -1.82 -10.07 -15.21
CA ALA A 78 -2.18 -9.88 -16.61
C ALA A 78 -2.69 -8.45 -16.89
N GLU A 79 -3.55 -7.92 -16.02
CA GLU A 79 -4.08 -6.57 -16.15
C GLU A 79 -2.99 -5.51 -15.92
N ALA A 80 -2.04 -5.74 -15.01
CA ALA A 80 -0.88 -4.88 -14.83
C ALA A 80 -0.04 -4.78 -16.12
N GLY A 81 0.23 -5.92 -16.77
CA GLY A 81 0.94 -5.98 -18.06
C GLY A 81 0.20 -5.21 -19.14
N ARG A 82 -1.12 -5.46 -19.30
CA ARG A 82 -1.97 -4.77 -20.28
C ARG A 82 -1.97 -3.23 -20.08
N ARG A 83 -2.17 -2.76 -18.85
CA ARG A 83 -2.17 -1.31 -18.55
C ARG A 83 -0.80 -0.68 -18.74
N THR A 84 0.25 -1.42 -18.48
CA THR A 84 1.64 -0.97 -18.66
C THR A 84 1.98 -0.84 -20.14
N ALA A 85 1.53 -1.77 -20.98
CA ALA A 85 1.68 -1.69 -22.44
C ALA A 85 0.94 -0.47 -23.02
N ILE A 86 -0.30 -0.21 -22.59
CA ILE A 86 -1.05 0.99 -23.00
C ILE A 86 -0.31 2.28 -22.59
N ALA A 87 0.40 2.27 -21.46
CA ALA A 87 1.17 3.42 -20.99
C ALA A 87 2.56 3.55 -21.64
N GLY A 88 2.96 2.63 -22.55
CA GLY A 88 4.28 2.65 -23.20
C GLY A 88 5.46 2.37 -22.25
N LEU A 89 5.23 1.59 -21.17
CA LEU A 89 6.22 1.35 -20.11
C LEU A 89 6.70 -0.13 -20.05
N THR A 90 6.44 -0.91 -21.08
CA THR A 90 6.74 -2.36 -21.12
C THR A 90 8.21 -2.66 -20.87
N GLU A 91 9.10 -1.85 -21.44
CA GLU A 91 10.57 -2.04 -21.32
C GLU A 91 11.08 -1.81 -19.88
N ARG A 92 10.28 -1.16 -19.03
CA ARG A 92 10.65 -0.82 -17.65
C ARG A 92 9.93 -1.64 -16.58
N CYS A 93 8.91 -2.42 -16.97
CA CYS A 93 8.12 -3.21 -16.03
C CYS A 93 8.02 -4.65 -16.47
N ARG A 94 8.33 -5.57 -15.58
CA ARG A 94 7.94 -6.97 -15.70
C ARG A 94 7.02 -7.36 -14.54
N PHE A 95 6.10 -8.29 -14.78
CA PHE A 95 5.13 -8.73 -13.78
C PHE A 95 5.17 -10.24 -13.63
N LEU A 96 5.14 -10.71 -12.38
CA LEU A 96 5.24 -12.12 -12.01
C LEU A 96 4.11 -12.48 -11.04
N VAL A 97 3.61 -13.70 -11.13
CA VAL A 97 2.72 -14.27 -10.12
C VAL A 97 3.55 -14.81 -8.97
N GLY A 98 3.23 -14.42 -7.74
CA GLY A 98 3.95 -14.88 -6.56
C GLY A 98 3.26 -14.53 -5.25
N ASP A 99 3.50 -15.34 -4.23
CA ASP A 99 3.00 -15.14 -2.88
C ASP A 99 4.08 -14.47 -2.02
N VAL A 100 3.76 -13.33 -1.42
CA VAL A 100 4.67 -12.56 -0.56
C VAL A 100 5.16 -13.38 0.65
N THR A 101 4.37 -14.33 1.13
CA THR A 101 4.73 -15.17 2.27
C THR A 101 5.83 -16.18 1.96
N ASN A 102 5.99 -16.52 0.68
CA ASN A 102 7.00 -17.50 0.20
C ASN A 102 7.74 -16.99 -1.05
N LEU A 103 7.89 -15.68 -1.21
CA LEU A 103 8.54 -15.08 -2.37
C LEU A 103 10.04 -15.37 -2.37
N ASP A 104 10.56 -15.92 -3.49
CA ASP A 104 11.98 -16.08 -3.77
C ASP A 104 12.28 -15.87 -5.27
N LEU A 105 12.67 -14.65 -5.61
CA LEU A 105 13.05 -14.28 -6.99
C LEU A 105 14.54 -14.51 -7.28
N ARG A 106 15.34 -14.86 -6.27
CA ARG A 106 16.81 -14.94 -6.33
C ARG A 106 17.49 -13.65 -6.83
N GLU A 107 16.80 -12.54 -6.69
CA GLU A 107 17.23 -11.20 -7.09
C GLU A 107 17.11 -10.24 -5.91
N ARG A 108 17.89 -9.16 -5.92
CA ARG A 108 17.85 -8.09 -4.93
C ARG A 108 17.61 -6.75 -5.61
N PHE A 109 16.91 -5.88 -4.90
CA PHE A 109 16.45 -4.58 -5.39
C PHE A 109 16.90 -3.46 -4.47
N ASP A 110 17.19 -2.30 -5.04
CA ASP A 110 17.57 -1.09 -4.28
C ASP A 110 16.38 -0.58 -3.45
N THR A 111 15.18 -0.78 -3.95
CA THR A 111 13.94 -0.49 -3.20
C THR A 111 12.98 -1.66 -3.29
N VAL A 112 12.48 -2.10 -2.13
CA VAL A 112 11.31 -2.98 -2.04
C VAL A 112 10.11 -2.11 -1.64
N TRP A 113 9.06 -2.15 -2.48
CA TRP A 113 7.86 -1.34 -2.35
C TRP A 113 6.68 -2.22 -1.98
N CYS A 114 5.98 -1.91 -0.90
CA CYS A 114 4.88 -2.73 -0.39
C CYS A 114 3.78 -1.80 0.13
N VAL A 115 2.70 -1.66 -0.61
CA VAL A 115 1.62 -0.70 -0.30
C VAL A 115 0.29 -1.41 -0.17
N THR A 116 -0.28 -1.40 1.02
CA THR A 116 -1.57 -2.02 1.36
C THR A 116 -1.64 -3.53 1.07
N VAL A 117 -0.61 -4.25 1.49
CA VAL A 117 -0.47 -5.71 1.30
C VAL A 117 -0.45 -6.44 2.63
N LEU A 118 0.38 -6.01 3.58
CA LEU A 118 0.59 -6.72 4.84
C LEU A 118 -0.67 -6.74 5.72
N GLN A 119 -1.57 -5.79 5.54
CA GLN A 119 -2.88 -5.74 6.19
C GLN A 119 -3.82 -6.89 5.80
N HIS A 120 -3.51 -7.61 4.72
CA HIS A 120 -4.25 -8.79 4.26
C HIS A 120 -3.71 -10.11 4.81
N LEU A 121 -2.59 -10.08 5.52
CA LEU A 121 -2.04 -11.23 6.24
C LEU A 121 -2.59 -11.22 7.67
N LEU A 122 -3.62 -12.02 7.91
CA LEU A 122 -4.40 -11.94 9.15
C LEU A 122 -3.65 -12.47 10.37
N ASP A 123 -2.80 -13.48 10.19
CA ASP A 123 -2.02 -14.08 11.27
C ASP A 123 -0.59 -13.52 11.34
N LYS A 124 0.01 -13.65 12.54
CA LYS A 124 1.38 -13.15 12.80
C LYS A 124 2.46 -13.95 12.06
N THR A 125 2.24 -15.24 11.83
CA THR A 125 3.21 -16.10 11.15
C THR A 125 3.35 -15.71 9.70
N GLY A 126 2.22 -15.51 9.00
CA GLY A 126 2.19 -15.01 7.64
C GLY A 126 2.84 -13.62 7.51
N LEU A 127 2.55 -12.71 8.46
CA LEU A 127 3.18 -11.39 8.49
C LEU A 127 4.71 -11.49 8.62
N VAL A 128 5.20 -12.27 9.56
CA VAL A 128 6.65 -12.48 9.76
C VAL A 128 7.29 -13.13 8.54
N GLY A 129 6.63 -14.14 7.96
CA GLY A 129 7.07 -14.80 6.72
C GLY A 129 7.22 -13.81 5.58
N ALA A 130 6.19 -12.98 5.35
CA ALA A 130 6.22 -11.94 4.33
C ALA A 130 7.35 -10.92 4.57
N VAL A 131 7.48 -10.39 5.78
CA VAL A 131 8.54 -9.42 6.10
C VAL A 131 9.93 -10.02 5.85
N ARG A 132 10.18 -11.27 6.22
CA ARG A 132 11.42 -11.98 5.90
C ARG A 132 11.62 -12.14 4.39
N GLY A 133 10.55 -12.43 3.64
CA GLY A 133 10.55 -12.46 2.17
C GLY A 133 10.99 -11.12 1.58
N LEU A 134 10.38 -10.01 2.02
CA LEU A 134 10.75 -8.66 1.59
C LEU A 134 12.24 -8.35 1.86
N ILE A 135 12.74 -8.74 3.04
CA ILE A 135 14.14 -8.54 3.40
C ILE A 135 15.09 -9.33 2.49
N ARG A 136 14.78 -10.57 2.12
CA ARG A 136 15.63 -11.37 1.22
C ARG A 136 15.90 -10.66 -0.10
N HIS A 137 14.90 -9.93 -0.61
CA HIS A 137 14.96 -9.19 -1.86
C HIS A 137 15.55 -7.78 -1.72
N LEU A 138 15.94 -7.35 -0.53
CA LEU A 138 16.54 -6.03 -0.32
C LEU A 138 18.05 -6.08 -0.55
N ALA A 139 18.56 -5.25 -1.45
CA ALA A 139 19.98 -5.08 -1.71
C ALA A 139 20.72 -4.53 -0.48
N PRO A 140 22.03 -4.70 -0.35
CA PRO A 140 22.83 -3.99 0.64
C PRO A 140 22.65 -2.47 0.48
N GLY A 141 22.34 -1.77 1.56
CA GLY A 141 22.05 -0.34 1.54
C GLY A 141 20.66 0.04 1.00
N GLY A 142 19.90 -0.93 0.47
CA GLY A 142 18.56 -0.74 -0.05
C GLY A 142 17.52 -0.35 1.02
N ARG A 143 16.35 0.06 0.57
CA ARG A 143 15.25 0.50 1.44
C ARG A 143 13.95 -0.27 1.17
N LEU A 144 13.27 -0.60 2.27
CA LEU A 144 11.92 -1.13 2.23
C LEU A 144 10.93 0.01 2.57
N ILE A 145 10.01 0.29 1.65
CA ILE A 145 8.94 1.28 1.80
C ILE A 145 7.62 0.53 1.97
N VAL A 146 7.00 0.70 3.13
CA VAL A 146 5.72 0.04 3.46
C VAL A 146 4.68 1.10 3.76
N LEU A 147 3.49 0.99 3.18
CA LEU A 147 2.32 1.78 3.53
C LEU A 147 1.19 0.83 3.91
N GLU A 148 0.69 0.92 5.14
CA GLU A 148 -0.35 0.04 5.66
C GLU A 148 -1.37 0.79 6.53
N ALA A 149 -2.54 0.19 6.72
CA ALA A 149 -3.45 0.57 7.79
C ALA A 149 -2.78 0.24 9.13
N ALA A 150 -2.30 1.27 9.79
CA ALA A 150 -1.47 1.18 10.98
C ALA A 150 -1.89 2.24 12.02
N PRO A 151 -3.10 2.15 12.60
CA PRO A 151 -3.57 3.09 13.61
C PRO A 151 -2.60 3.11 14.80
N SER A 152 -2.57 4.22 15.54
CA SER A 152 -1.70 4.34 16.73
C SER A 152 -2.21 3.53 17.93
N ARG A 153 -3.50 3.17 17.93
CA ARG A 153 -4.13 2.32 18.96
C ARG A 153 -4.81 1.13 18.30
N PRO A 154 -4.93 -0.01 18.99
CA PRO A 154 -5.68 -1.16 18.48
C PRO A 154 -7.11 -0.75 18.07
N SER A 155 -7.55 -1.25 16.92
CA SER A 155 -8.90 -0.99 16.42
C SER A 155 -9.32 -2.14 15.51
N SER A 156 -10.44 -2.76 15.83
CA SER A 156 -11.10 -3.77 14.99
C SER A 156 -12.19 -3.17 14.09
N ARG A 157 -12.33 -1.85 14.08
CA ARG A 157 -13.44 -1.13 13.40
C ARG A 157 -13.62 -1.50 11.93
N CYS A 158 -12.52 -1.76 11.24
CA CYS A 158 -12.53 -2.10 9.82
C CYS A 158 -12.11 -3.54 9.53
N ASP A 159 -11.89 -4.37 10.55
CA ASP A 159 -11.46 -5.75 10.37
C ASP A 159 -12.51 -6.57 9.61
N SER A 160 -12.02 -7.51 8.81
CA SER A 160 -12.83 -8.40 8.00
C SER A 160 -12.09 -9.72 7.78
N PRO A 161 -12.73 -10.74 7.17
CA PRO A 161 -12.05 -12.01 6.85
C PRO A 161 -10.84 -11.88 5.91
N VAL A 162 -10.58 -10.70 5.35
CA VAL A 162 -9.48 -10.45 4.40
C VAL A 162 -8.68 -9.19 4.73
N PHE A 163 -8.90 -8.59 5.89
CA PHE A 163 -8.26 -7.33 6.28
C PHE A 163 -8.18 -7.20 7.80
N THR A 164 -7.05 -6.76 8.31
CA THR A 164 -6.88 -6.35 9.71
C THR A 164 -6.00 -5.10 9.82
N ALA A 165 -6.45 -4.13 10.63
CA ALA A 165 -5.69 -2.94 10.93
C ALA A 165 -4.83 -3.18 12.18
N ARG A 166 -3.55 -3.44 11.98
CA ARG A 166 -2.60 -3.63 13.09
C ARG A 166 -2.08 -2.30 13.61
N PRO A 167 -1.93 -2.15 14.94
CA PRO A 167 -1.28 -0.97 15.50
C PRO A 167 0.10 -0.74 14.90
N ALA A 168 0.47 0.53 14.71
CA ALA A 168 1.80 0.89 14.19
C ALA A 168 2.95 0.29 15.01
N ALA A 169 2.77 0.20 16.34
CA ALA A 169 3.76 -0.41 17.23
C ALA A 169 3.99 -1.90 16.92
N GLU A 170 2.94 -2.65 16.60
CA GLU A 170 3.06 -4.07 16.23
C GLU A 170 3.82 -4.26 14.91
N TYR A 171 3.60 -3.38 13.92
CA TYR A 171 4.39 -3.38 12.70
C TYR A 171 5.87 -3.10 12.99
N VAL A 172 6.17 -2.05 13.77
CA VAL A 172 7.54 -1.68 14.11
C VAL A 172 8.25 -2.81 14.86
N GLU A 173 7.59 -3.42 15.85
CA GLU A 173 8.13 -4.57 16.58
C GLU A 173 8.43 -5.75 15.64
N THR A 174 7.49 -6.06 14.72
CA THR A 174 7.68 -7.14 13.74
C THR A 174 8.87 -6.86 12.82
N PHE A 175 9.00 -5.62 12.33
CA PHE A 175 10.12 -5.22 11.50
C PHE A 175 11.45 -5.36 12.24
N GLN A 176 11.53 -4.90 13.49
CA GLN A 176 12.73 -4.99 14.31
C GLN A 176 13.12 -6.44 14.62
N ARG A 177 12.18 -7.30 14.99
CA ARG A 177 12.40 -8.74 15.19
C ARG A 177 12.90 -9.45 13.93
N CYS A 178 12.57 -8.93 12.75
CA CYS A 178 13.06 -9.46 11.48
C CYS A 178 14.42 -8.84 11.04
N GLY A 179 15.06 -8.00 11.85
CA GLY A 179 16.36 -7.41 11.54
C GLY A 179 16.30 -6.14 10.70
N LEU A 180 15.16 -5.43 10.73
CA LEU A 180 15.01 -4.10 10.13
C LEU A 180 15.05 -3.01 11.20
N ARG A 181 15.63 -1.87 10.86
CA ARG A 181 15.47 -0.63 11.63
C ARG A 181 14.52 0.31 10.91
N CYS A 182 13.62 0.94 11.66
CA CYS A 182 12.74 1.97 11.15
C CYS A 182 13.50 3.31 11.06
N LEU A 183 13.64 3.84 9.86
CA LEU A 183 14.32 5.11 9.59
C LEU A 183 13.37 6.31 9.76
N SER A 184 12.13 6.15 9.36
CA SER A 184 11.09 7.17 9.53
C SER A 184 9.70 6.57 9.44
N VAL A 185 8.75 7.24 10.10
CA VAL A 185 7.31 6.98 9.95
C VAL A 185 6.64 8.29 9.55
N ALA A 186 5.75 8.23 8.57
CA ALA A 186 4.94 9.38 8.14
C ALA A 186 3.46 9.01 8.13
N GLY A 187 2.60 9.96 8.43
CA GLY A 187 1.16 9.79 8.31
C GLY A 187 0.68 9.96 6.87
N VAL A 188 -0.57 9.56 6.62
CA VAL A 188 -1.22 9.65 5.31
C VAL A 188 -2.55 10.40 5.40
N ASP A 189 -3.40 10.06 6.35
CA ASP A 189 -4.80 10.50 6.47
C ASP A 189 -5.19 10.77 7.93
N PRO A 190 -4.69 11.86 8.52
CA PRO A 190 -4.85 12.15 9.94
C PRO A 190 -6.26 12.58 10.36
N SER A 191 -7.11 13.02 9.44
CA SER A 191 -8.46 13.47 9.78
C SER A 191 -9.33 12.39 10.41
N GLY A 192 -9.12 11.12 10.05
CA GLY A 192 -9.88 9.97 10.54
C GLY A 192 -11.37 9.95 10.16
N LEU A 193 -11.93 11.05 9.61
CA LEU A 193 -13.36 11.17 9.32
C LEU A 193 -13.86 10.09 8.36
N ARG A 194 -13.12 9.83 7.30
CA ARG A 194 -13.47 8.77 6.33
C ARG A 194 -13.53 7.40 6.98
N VAL A 195 -12.55 7.09 7.83
CA VAL A 195 -12.46 5.81 8.54
C VAL A 195 -13.58 5.67 9.56
N LEU A 196 -13.99 6.76 10.19
CA LEU A 196 -15.12 6.79 11.13
C LEU A 196 -16.43 6.35 10.47
N PHE A 197 -16.68 6.78 9.24
CA PHE A 197 -17.93 6.49 8.52
C PHE A 197 -17.90 5.19 7.71
N LEU A 198 -16.74 4.64 7.37
CA LEU A 198 -16.62 3.42 6.57
C LEU A 198 -17.45 2.23 7.09
N PRO A 199 -17.43 1.87 8.39
CA PRO A 199 -18.21 0.74 8.89
C PRO A 199 -19.73 0.93 8.73
N HIS A 200 -20.19 2.17 8.74
CA HIS A 200 -21.61 2.53 8.65
C HIS A 200 -22.09 2.75 7.23
N TYR A 201 -21.16 2.88 6.27
CA TYR A 201 -21.49 3.18 4.87
C TYR A 201 -22.50 2.20 4.25
N ARG A 202 -22.36 0.89 4.55
CA ARG A 202 -23.24 -0.16 4.02
C ARG A 202 -24.55 -0.30 4.81
N ALA A 203 -24.60 0.23 6.02
CA ALA A 203 -25.80 0.19 6.87
C ALA A 203 -26.80 1.32 6.56
N LEU A 204 -26.34 2.39 5.87
CA LEU A 204 -27.20 3.50 5.46
C LEU A 204 -27.88 3.21 4.11
N PRO A 205 -29.07 3.80 3.85
CA PRO A 205 -29.64 3.82 2.51
C PRO A 205 -28.61 4.28 1.47
N PRO A 206 -28.53 3.67 0.27
CA PRO A 206 -27.42 3.88 -0.66
C PRO A 206 -27.15 5.35 -1.02
N VAL A 207 -28.21 6.15 -1.18
CA VAL A 207 -28.07 7.59 -1.48
C VAL A 207 -27.48 8.34 -0.29
N LEU A 208 -28.02 8.11 0.90
CA LEU A 208 -27.54 8.76 2.13
C LEU A 208 -26.09 8.34 2.44
N GLY A 209 -25.76 7.07 2.31
CA GLY A 209 -24.40 6.57 2.50
C GLY A 209 -23.40 7.27 1.58
N LYS A 210 -23.74 7.41 0.29
CA LYS A 210 -22.90 8.14 -0.68
C LYS A 210 -22.75 9.61 -0.32
N LEU A 211 -23.81 10.29 0.10
CA LEU A 211 -23.76 11.71 0.49
C LEU A 211 -22.91 11.93 1.75
N VAL A 212 -23.10 11.13 2.79
CA VAL A 212 -22.31 11.20 4.02
C VAL A 212 -20.83 10.94 3.75
N LEU A 213 -20.53 9.91 2.94
CA LEU A 213 -19.15 9.62 2.58
C LEU A 213 -18.53 10.73 1.71
N ALA A 214 -19.30 11.33 0.81
CA ALA A 214 -18.83 12.45 -0.01
C ALA A 214 -18.52 13.67 0.90
N ALA A 215 -19.42 14.03 1.79
CA ALA A 215 -19.20 15.11 2.75
C ALA A 215 -17.97 14.85 3.63
N ALA A 216 -17.83 13.65 4.21
CA ALA A 216 -16.67 13.26 4.98
C ALA A 216 -15.37 13.33 4.16
N THR A 217 -15.42 12.95 2.88
CA THR A 217 -14.26 13.02 1.97
C THR A 217 -13.87 14.47 1.67
N VAL A 218 -14.83 15.32 1.36
CA VAL A 218 -14.60 16.74 1.06
C VAL A 218 -14.00 17.47 2.27
N VAL A 219 -14.54 17.23 3.47
CA VAL A 219 -14.04 17.86 4.70
C VAL A 219 -12.66 17.33 5.10
N SER A 220 -12.43 16.02 4.95
CA SER A 220 -11.17 15.41 5.37
C SER A 220 -10.01 15.71 4.42
N LEU A 221 -10.28 15.83 3.12
CA LEU A 221 -9.24 15.90 2.11
C LEU A 221 -8.25 17.07 2.29
N PRO A 222 -8.66 18.32 2.58
CA PRO A 222 -7.72 19.41 2.84
C PRO A 222 -6.81 19.12 4.04
N ILE A 223 -7.35 18.57 5.12
CA ILE A 223 -6.59 18.22 6.32
C ILE A 223 -5.57 17.13 5.99
N ASP A 224 -5.99 16.08 5.30
CA ASP A 224 -5.14 14.95 4.93
C ASP A 224 -4.03 15.38 3.95
N VAL A 225 -4.33 16.26 3.01
CA VAL A 225 -3.36 16.79 2.04
C VAL A 225 -2.32 17.68 2.71
N LEU A 226 -2.75 18.59 3.59
CA LEU A 226 -1.87 19.58 4.22
C LEU A 226 -1.06 18.99 5.38
N LEU A 227 -1.68 18.14 6.21
CA LEU A 227 -1.12 17.68 7.47
C LEU A 227 -0.77 16.18 7.47
N GLY A 228 -1.14 15.42 6.43
CA GLY A 228 -1.03 13.97 6.38
C GLY A 228 0.34 13.46 6.79
N ARG A 229 1.40 14.05 6.28
CA ARG A 229 2.78 13.61 6.57
C ARG A 229 3.28 14.03 7.94
N LEU A 230 2.75 15.09 8.51
CA LEU A 230 3.19 15.68 9.78
C LEU A 230 2.47 15.05 10.97
N TRP A 231 1.18 14.78 10.83
CA TRP A 231 0.34 14.25 11.88
C TRP A 231 0.30 12.70 11.86
N VAL A 232 1.39 12.12 12.30
CA VAL A 232 1.57 10.65 12.28
C VAL A 232 0.60 9.95 13.24
N GLN A 233 0.45 10.48 14.47
CA GLN A 233 -0.34 9.83 15.52
C GLN A 233 -1.82 9.62 15.13
N PRO A 234 -2.56 10.64 14.65
CA PRO A 234 -3.96 10.44 14.27
C PRO A 234 -4.14 9.72 12.94
N SER A 235 -3.12 9.62 12.09
CA SER A 235 -3.23 8.96 10.79
C SER A 235 -3.61 7.49 10.93
N TRP A 236 -4.62 7.07 10.14
CA TRP A 236 -5.03 5.68 10.04
C TRP A 236 -4.02 4.86 9.22
N HIS A 237 -3.58 5.39 8.08
CA HIS A 237 -2.51 4.79 7.31
C HIS A 237 -1.16 5.47 7.63
N LYS A 238 -0.11 4.66 7.63
CA LYS A 238 1.25 5.15 7.84
C LYS A 238 2.21 4.58 6.81
N VAL A 239 3.20 5.40 6.46
CA VAL A 239 4.35 5.00 5.65
C VAL A 239 5.51 4.72 6.60
N PHE A 240 6.08 3.53 6.50
CA PHE A 240 7.30 3.12 7.18
C PHE A 240 8.44 3.05 6.17
N VAL A 241 9.56 3.67 6.49
CA VAL A 241 10.80 3.57 5.74
C VAL A 241 11.79 2.76 6.56
N LEU A 242 12.25 1.68 6.00
CA LEU A 242 13.01 0.67 6.71
C LEU A 242 14.32 0.37 5.96
N ALA A 243 15.34 0.00 6.71
CA ALA A 243 16.59 -0.54 6.18
C ALA A 243 17.04 -1.73 7.02
N ARG A 244 17.94 -2.55 6.51
CA ARG A 244 18.57 -3.60 7.34
C ARG A 244 19.21 -2.96 8.56
N ALA A 245 19.07 -3.58 9.73
CA ALA A 245 19.86 -3.22 10.88
C ALA A 245 21.35 -3.42 10.54
N ALA A 246 22.20 -2.54 11.04
CA ALA A 246 23.64 -2.80 11.00
C ALA A 246 23.91 -4.05 11.87
N GLY A 247 24.60 -5.02 11.31
CA GLY A 247 25.07 -6.20 12.03
C GLY A 247 26.15 -5.83 13.04
#